data_3a21d86cfcc5bb79504df5b5a749a64f
#
_entry.id   3a21d86cfcc5bb79504df5b5a749a64f
#
_cell.length_a   1.000
_cell.length_b   1.000
_cell.length_c   1.000
_cell.angle_alpha   90.00
_cell.angle_beta   90.00
_cell.angle_gamma   90.00
#
_symmetry.space_group_name_H-M   'P 1'
#
loop_
_entity.id
_entity.type
_entity.pdbx_description
1 polymer ?
#
loop_
_entity_poly.entity_id
_entity_poly.type
_entity_poly.pdbx_seq_one_letter_code
_entity_poly.pdbx_strand_id
1 'polypeptide(L)'
;MKSAHMVAGYELRPSASWRIMTEAYYQKHYNIPIGPANTTTPFLLHNSQINEISGFVNDSLTSDGKGRSYGLELTIEKSLTNGIYLMSTTSIYQSKYTGRDGIERDSRFNGRFVQNILAGKEWKVGKNKTSIFAANIKLLAAGGNRTTPIDLEKSRTAGKTVYDWSKSYSEQLPHYFRTDARLSFTKNKKRTTSTISLDIQNVSNRLNAFDRYYELKKDKITLITQTGLLPILNYRLEF
;
A
#
# COMPACT_ATOMS: atom_id res chain seq x y z
N MET A 1 -21.81 -3.77 -9.79
CA MET A 1 -20.62 -4.57 -9.44
C MET A 1 -20.99 -5.60 -8.40
N LYS A 2 -20.51 -6.85 -8.54
CA LYS A 2 -20.70 -7.97 -7.61
C LYS A 2 -19.36 -8.65 -7.34
N SER A 3 -19.23 -9.30 -6.19
CA SER A 3 -18.02 -10.05 -5.82
C SER A 3 -18.42 -11.36 -5.14
N ALA A 4 -17.71 -12.43 -5.47
CA ALA A 4 -17.71 -13.69 -4.72
C ALA A 4 -16.32 -13.87 -4.11
N HIS A 5 -16.28 -14.24 -2.84
CA HIS A 5 -15.04 -14.37 -2.08
C HIS A 5 -15.01 -15.72 -1.34
N MET A 6 -13.91 -16.44 -1.50
CA MET A 6 -13.61 -17.68 -0.77
C MET A 6 -12.32 -17.47 0.01
N VAL A 7 -12.32 -17.84 1.28
CA VAL A 7 -11.15 -17.78 2.18
C VAL A 7 -11.05 -19.08 2.93
N ALA A 8 -9.83 -19.59 3.06
CA ALA A 8 -9.49 -20.68 3.96
C ALA A 8 -8.28 -20.25 4.79
N GLY A 9 -8.39 -20.38 6.11
CA GLY A 9 -7.34 -19.94 7.03
C GLY A 9 -7.04 -20.98 8.10
N TYR A 10 -5.83 -20.94 8.60
CA TYR A 10 -5.37 -21.74 9.73
C TYR A 10 -4.63 -20.87 10.73
N GLU A 11 -5.00 -20.98 12.00
CA GLU A 11 -4.37 -20.26 13.09
C GLU A 11 -3.71 -21.22 14.06
N LEU A 12 -2.48 -20.93 14.45
CA LEU A 12 -1.70 -21.66 15.44
C LEU A 12 -1.29 -20.70 16.56
N ARG A 13 -1.43 -21.12 17.81
CA ARG A 13 -0.95 -20.39 18.99
C ARG A 13 0.08 -21.23 19.74
N PRO A 14 1.38 -21.15 19.36
CA PRO A 14 2.44 -21.93 20.02
C PRO A 14 2.58 -21.63 21.51
N SER A 15 2.18 -20.43 21.93
CA SER A 15 2.11 -20.02 23.34
C SER A 15 1.08 -18.90 23.52
N ALA A 16 0.80 -18.51 24.77
CA ALA A 16 -0.14 -17.41 25.09
C ALA A 16 0.26 -16.06 24.46
N SER A 17 1.54 -15.86 24.12
CA SER A 17 2.03 -14.61 23.54
C SER A 17 2.29 -14.68 22.03
N TRP A 18 2.19 -15.84 21.40
CA TRP A 18 2.46 -16.01 19.99
C TRP A 18 1.21 -16.48 19.24
N ARG A 19 0.98 -15.82 18.09
CA ARG A 19 -0.08 -16.18 17.14
C ARG A 19 0.53 -16.21 15.74
N ILE A 20 0.28 -17.29 15.03
CA ILE A 20 0.66 -17.46 13.63
C ILE A 20 -0.62 -17.78 12.87
N MET A 21 -0.93 -17.01 11.82
CA MET A 21 -2.10 -17.21 10.99
C MET A 21 -1.67 -17.23 9.52
N THR A 22 -2.18 -18.21 8.79
CA THR A 22 -2.02 -18.29 7.33
C THR A 22 -3.39 -18.36 6.69
N GLU A 23 -3.56 -17.61 5.60
CA GLU A 23 -4.81 -17.56 4.86
C GLU A 23 -4.55 -17.67 3.36
N ALA A 24 -5.40 -18.42 2.68
CA ALA A 24 -5.47 -18.43 1.22
C ALA A 24 -6.83 -17.87 0.80
N TYR A 25 -6.84 -16.99 -0.19
CA TYR A 25 -8.08 -16.41 -0.65
C TYR A 25 -8.18 -16.38 -2.17
N TYR A 26 -9.42 -16.39 -2.65
CA TYR A 26 -9.78 -16.18 -4.04
C TYR A 26 -11.00 -15.28 -4.11
N GLN A 27 -10.89 -14.17 -4.86
CA GLN A 27 -11.98 -13.24 -5.14
C GLN A 27 -12.24 -13.19 -6.64
N LYS A 28 -13.53 -13.28 -7.00
CA LYS A 28 -14.00 -13.07 -8.36
C LYS A 28 -14.91 -11.85 -8.39
N HIS A 29 -14.59 -10.90 -9.25
CA HIS A 29 -15.36 -9.69 -9.47
C HIS A 29 -16.06 -9.76 -10.82
N TYR A 30 -17.31 -9.37 -10.86
CA TYR A 30 -18.11 -9.35 -12.08
C TYR A 30 -19.10 -8.19 -12.07
N ASN A 31 -19.64 -7.90 -13.24
CA ASN A 31 -20.48 -6.72 -13.46
C ASN A 31 -19.75 -5.43 -13.04
N ILE A 32 -18.46 -5.32 -13.36
CA ILE A 32 -17.67 -4.12 -13.08
C ILE A 32 -17.96 -3.10 -14.18
N PRO A 33 -18.23 -1.83 -13.82
CA PRO A 33 -18.38 -0.79 -14.82
C PRO A 33 -17.12 -0.65 -15.67
N ILE A 34 -17.32 -0.61 -16.99
CA ILE A 34 -16.26 -0.52 -18.01
C ILE A 34 -16.69 0.48 -19.08
N GLY A 35 -15.73 1.14 -19.70
CA GLY A 35 -15.95 2.11 -20.77
C GLY A 35 -16.71 1.53 -21.98
N PRO A 36 -17.30 2.39 -22.82
CA PRO A 36 -18.12 1.96 -23.96
C PRO A 36 -17.29 1.19 -25.01
N ALA A 37 -17.97 0.45 -25.89
CA ALA A 37 -17.37 -0.45 -26.88
C ALA A 37 -16.42 0.23 -27.85
N ASN A 38 -16.66 1.50 -28.12
CA ASN A 38 -15.91 2.31 -29.08
C ASN A 38 -14.63 2.94 -28.48
N THR A 39 -14.35 2.72 -27.19
CA THR A 39 -13.10 3.18 -26.59
C THR A 39 -12.03 2.12 -26.71
N THR A 40 -10.86 2.50 -27.17
CA THR A 40 -9.66 1.64 -27.22
C THR A 40 -9.04 1.44 -25.83
N THR A 41 -9.53 2.17 -24.82
CA THR A 41 -9.01 2.13 -23.46
C THR A 41 -9.67 0.99 -22.69
N PRO A 42 -8.95 -0.02 -22.20
CA PRO A 42 -9.49 -1.11 -21.38
C PRO A 42 -9.72 -0.63 -19.96
N PHE A 43 -10.71 0.23 -19.81
CA PHE A 43 -10.96 0.97 -18.59
C PHE A 43 -11.93 0.21 -17.67
N LEU A 44 -11.56 0.06 -16.41
CA LEU A 44 -12.38 -0.44 -15.32
C LEU A 44 -12.41 0.55 -14.17
N LEU A 45 -13.57 0.79 -13.57
CA LEU A 45 -13.73 1.74 -12.47
C LEU A 45 -12.81 1.44 -11.27
N HIS A 46 -12.70 0.16 -10.87
CA HIS A 46 -11.85 -0.20 -9.74
C HIS A 46 -10.35 -0.08 -10.00
N ASN A 47 -9.98 0.00 -11.27
CA ASN A 47 -8.60 0.15 -11.74
C ASN A 47 -8.28 1.58 -12.14
N SER A 48 -9.30 2.42 -12.11
CA SER A 48 -9.25 3.72 -12.72
C SER A 48 -8.68 4.76 -11.78
N GLN A 49 -8.08 5.74 -12.39
CA GLN A 49 -7.65 6.99 -11.79
C GLN A 49 -8.81 8.00 -11.69
N ILE A 50 -10.06 7.55 -11.75
CA ILE A 50 -11.24 8.43 -11.77
C ILE A 50 -11.23 9.43 -10.62
N ASN A 51 -10.72 9.01 -9.47
CA ASN A 51 -10.70 9.85 -8.29
C ASN A 51 -9.42 10.68 -8.15
N GLU A 52 -8.46 10.54 -9.08
CA GLU A 52 -7.16 11.12 -8.82
C GLU A 52 -7.02 12.56 -9.28
N ILE A 53 -7.53 12.98 -10.43
CA ILE A 53 -7.29 14.36 -10.92
C ILE A 53 -8.34 14.87 -11.90
N SER A 54 -9.11 14.01 -12.57
CA SER A 54 -9.93 14.37 -13.73
C SER A 54 -11.43 14.53 -13.46
N GLY A 55 -11.87 14.35 -12.20
CA GLY A 55 -13.28 14.41 -11.87
C GLY A 55 -14.06 13.16 -12.29
N PHE A 56 -15.35 13.31 -12.45
CA PHE A 56 -16.26 12.22 -12.82
C PHE A 56 -16.11 11.84 -14.29
N VAL A 57 -16.22 10.55 -14.59
CA VAL A 57 -16.31 10.06 -15.97
C VAL A 57 -17.71 10.37 -16.48
N ASN A 58 -17.77 11.18 -17.53
CA ASN A 58 -19.03 11.56 -18.18
C ASN A 58 -19.50 10.56 -19.26
N ASP A 59 -18.82 9.40 -19.37
CA ASP A 59 -19.12 8.41 -20.39
C ASP A 59 -20.18 7.40 -19.92
N SER A 60 -20.98 6.91 -20.85
CA SER A 60 -21.87 5.77 -20.62
C SER A 60 -21.02 4.53 -20.30
N LEU A 61 -21.24 3.92 -19.15
CA LEU A 61 -20.55 2.71 -18.74
C LEU A 61 -21.46 1.49 -18.91
N THR A 62 -20.87 0.36 -19.29
CA THR A 62 -21.53 -0.96 -19.26
C THR A 62 -21.02 -1.77 -18.08
N SER A 63 -21.79 -2.76 -17.63
CA SER A 63 -21.43 -3.59 -16.47
C SER A 63 -20.90 -4.96 -16.89
N ASP A 64 -19.95 -4.99 -17.83
CA ASP A 64 -19.42 -6.23 -18.43
C ASP A 64 -18.02 -6.59 -17.93
N GLY A 65 -17.38 -5.71 -17.17
CA GLY A 65 -16.04 -5.91 -16.67
C GLY A 65 -15.95 -7.07 -15.66
N LYS A 66 -14.83 -7.76 -15.68
CA LYS A 66 -14.51 -8.90 -14.82
C LYS A 66 -13.14 -8.70 -14.18
N GLY A 67 -12.95 -9.28 -13.01
CA GLY A 67 -11.67 -9.29 -12.34
C GLY A 67 -11.54 -10.48 -11.41
N ARG A 68 -10.31 -10.77 -11.02
CA ARG A 68 -9.99 -11.77 -10.00
C ARG A 68 -8.79 -11.36 -9.19
N SER A 69 -8.82 -11.67 -7.90
CA SER A 69 -7.69 -11.52 -7.00
C SER A 69 -7.53 -12.79 -6.19
N TYR A 70 -6.31 -13.24 -5.99
CA TYR A 70 -6.01 -14.41 -5.17
C TYR A 70 -4.64 -14.28 -4.57
N GLY A 71 -4.44 -14.90 -3.41
CA GLY A 71 -3.18 -14.80 -2.72
C GLY A 71 -3.10 -15.67 -1.48
N LEU A 72 -1.92 -15.61 -0.88
CA LEU A 72 -1.57 -16.21 0.40
C LEU A 72 -1.13 -15.10 1.35
N GLU A 73 -1.60 -15.19 2.58
CA GLU A 73 -1.24 -14.27 3.65
C GLU A 73 -0.64 -15.03 4.84
N LEU A 74 0.39 -14.47 5.43
CA LEU A 74 1.01 -14.96 6.66
C LEU A 74 1.09 -13.82 7.66
N THR A 75 0.50 -14.03 8.83
CA THR A 75 0.62 -13.13 9.98
C THR A 75 1.36 -13.85 11.10
N ILE A 76 2.40 -13.23 11.62
CA ILE A 76 3.13 -13.66 12.82
C ILE A 76 3.02 -12.53 13.82
N GLU A 77 2.46 -12.82 14.99
CA GLU A 77 2.27 -11.85 16.06
C GLU A 77 2.85 -12.36 17.37
N LYS A 78 3.58 -11.51 18.04
CA LYS A 78 4.02 -11.67 19.42
C LYS A 78 3.43 -10.52 20.22
N SER A 79 2.47 -10.81 21.09
CA SER A 79 1.90 -9.83 22.02
C SER A 79 2.97 -9.30 22.97
N LEU A 80 2.77 -8.09 23.48
CA LEU A 80 3.71 -7.45 24.40
C LEU A 80 3.97 -8.32 25.63
N THR A 81 5.14 -8.92 25.68
CA THR A 81 5.60 -9.81 26.75
C THR A 81 7.04 -9.51 27.06
N ASN A 82 7.36 -9.30 28.35
CA ASN A 82 8.69 -8.86 28.79
C ASN A 82 9.18 -7.58 28.10
N GLY A 83 8.22 -6.68 27.81
CA GLY A 83 8.47 -5.40 27.14
C GLY A 83 8.75 -5.51 25.64
N ILE A 84 8.57 -6.67 24.99
CA ILE A 84 8.84 -6.84 23.56
C ILE A 84 7.56 -7.30 22.86
N TYR A 85 7.24 -6.67 21.73
CA TYR A 85 6.21 -7.10 20.80
C TYR A 85 6.72 -7.12 19.36
N LEU A 86 6.10 -7.94 18.54
CA LEU A 86 6.39 -8.08 17.12
C LEU A 86 5.09 -8.37 16.36
N MET A 87 4.91 -7.76 15.21
CA MET A 87 3.92 -8.15 14.23
C MET A 87 4.58 -8.17 12.84
N SER A 88 4.42 -9.26 12.13
CA SER A 88 4.85 -9.40 10.75
C SER A 88 3.69 -9.89 9.91
N THR A 89 3.34 -9.16 8.85
CA THR A 89 2.32 -9.58 7.89
C THR A 89 2.94 -9.62 6.50
N THR A 90 2.78 -10.75 5.83
CA THR A 90 3.25 -10.96 4.46
C THR A 90 2.04 -11.36 3.61
N SER A 91 1.85 -10.67 2.50
CA SER A 91 0.86 -11.06 1.49
C SER A 91 1.57 -11.24 0.16
N ILE A 92 1.33 -12.38 -0.50
CA ILE A 92 1.76 -12.67 -1.87
C ILE A 92 0.50 -12.88 -2.69
N TYR A 93 0.29 -12.06 -3.71
CA TYR A 93 -0.98 -12.03 -4.40
C TYR A 93 -0.88 -11.72 -5.88
N GLN A 94 -1.96 -12.00 -6.58
CA GLN A 94 -2.22 -11.57 -7.95
C GLN A 94 -3.57 -10.86 -7.99
N SER A 95 -3.64 -9.76 -8.73
CA SER A 95 -4.86 -9.03 -9.00
C SER A 95 -4.93 -8.71 -10.48
N LYS A 96 -5.94 -9.25 -11.16
CA LYS A 96 -6.11 -9.17 -12.61
C LYS A 96 -7.50 -8.74 -12.98
N TYR A 97 -7.64 -8.16 -14.16
CA TYR A 97 -8.91 -7.80 -14.75
C TYR A 97 -8.96 -8.17 -16.23
N THR A 98 -10.17 -8.35 -16.73
CA THR A 98 -10.42 -8.53 -18.16
C THR A 98 -11.16 -7.30 -18.67
N GLY A 99 -10.53 -6.63 -19.62
CA GLY A 99 -11.08 -5.47 -20.29
C GLY A 99 -12.20 -5.85 -21.27
N ARG A 100 -12.76 -4.87 -21.94
CA ARG A 100 -13.83 -5.09 -22.95
C ARG A 100 -13.34 -5.87 -24.19
N ASP A 101 -12.06 -5.75 -24.48
CA ASP A 101 -11.37 -6.49 -25.54
C ASP A 101 -11.18 -7.99 -25.22
N GLY A 102 -11.63 -8.46 -24.04
CA GLY A 102 -11.49 -9.83 -23.60
C GLY A 102 -10.08 -10.20 -23.11
N ILE A 103 -9.13 -9.27 -23.14
CA ILE A 103 -7.74 -9.53 -22.74
C ILE A 103 -7.58 -9.37 -21.23
N GLU A 104 -7.04 -10.39 -20.58
CA GLU A 104 -6.71 -10.33 -19.16
C GLU A 104 -5.38 -9.59 -18.95
N ARG A 105 -5.41 -8.60 -18.05
CA ARG A 105 -4.28 -7.75 -17.69
C ARG A 105 -4.09 -7.70 -16.18
N ASP A 106 -2.90 -7.32 -15.76
CA ASP A 106 -2.65 -6.96 -14.35
C ASP A 106 -3.48 -5.71 -13.98
N SER A 107 -4.06 -5.69 -12.79
CA SER A 107 -4.65 -4.46 -12.26
C SER A 107 -3.57 -3.47 -11.83
N ARG A 108 -3.90 -2.19 -11.71
CA ARG A 108 -2.98 -1.15 -11.22
C ARG A 108 -2.31 -1.55 -9.90
N PHE A 109 -3.05 -2.19 -9.01
CA PHE A 109 -2.60 -2.56 -7.68
C PHE A 109 -1.96 -3.96 -7.60
N ASN A 110 -1.67 -4.61 -8.75
CA ASN A 110 -0.99 -5.90 -8.76
C ASN A 110 0.51 -5.76 -8.49
N GLY A 111 0.84 -5.29 -7.27
CA GLY A 111 2.22 -5.20 -6.78
C GLY A 111 2.84 -6.55 -6.49
N ARG A 112 2.03 -7.62 -6.39
CA ARG A 112 2.39 -9.02 -6.16
C ARG A 112 2.78 -9.37 -4.75
N PHE A 113 3.31 -8.46 -3.96
CA PHE A 113 3.61 -8.71 -2.55
C PHE A 113 3.50 -7.44 -1.70
N VAL A 114 3.19 -7.64 -0.43
CA VAL A 114 3.30 -6.63 0.63
C VAL A 114 3.88 -7.30 1.87
N GLN A 115 4.86 -6.68 2.49
CA GLN A 115 5.47 -7.08 3.75
C GLN A 115 5.41 -5.91 4.72
N ASN A 116 4.80 -6.12 5.90
CA ASN A 116 4.88 -5.20 7.02
C ASN A 116 5.58 -5.89 8.18
N ILE A 117 6.48 -5.19 8.85
CA ILE A 117 7.06 -5.61 10.12
C ILE A 117 6.92 -4.44 11.08
N LEU A 118 6.36 -4.69 12.25
CA LEU A 118 6.29 -3.77 13.36
C LEU A 118 6.91 -4.45 14.57
N ALA A 119 7.92 -3.85 15.14
CA ALA A 119 8.56 -4.34 16.35
C ALA A 119 8.79 -3.20 17.33
N GLY A 120 8.70 -3.50 18.61
CA GLY A 120 8.97 -2.52 19.64
C GLY A 120 9.42 -3.14 20.93
N LYS A 121 10.11 -2.31 21.70
CA LYS A 121 10.53 -2.64 23.05
C LYS A 121 10.21 -1.50 23.99
N GLU A 122 9.70 -1.88 25.17
CA GLU A 122 9.37 -0.99 26.26
C GLU A 122 10.26 -1.31 27.46
N TRP A 123 10.75 -0.27 28.11
CA TRP A 123 11.51 -0.35 29.35
C TRP A 123 10.80 0.46 30.42
N LYS A 124 10.45 -0.20 31.52
CA LYS A 124 9.98 0.51 32.72
C LYS A 124 11.16 1.21 33.37
N VAL A 125 11.11 2.53 33.45
CA VAL A 125 12.21 3.38 33.92
C VAL A 125 11.77 4.27 35.11
N GLY A 126 12.75 4.88 35.78
CA GLY A 126 12.52 5.72 36.96
C GLY A 126 12.49 4.92 38.26
N LYS A 127 12.65 5.63 39.39
CA LYS A 127 12.78 5.05 40.73
C LYS A 127 11.60 4.12 41.11
N ASN A 128 10.38 4.48 40.71
CA ASN A 128 9.15 3.70 40.97
C ASN A 128 8.67 2.88 39.78
N LYS A 129 9.43 2.81 38.69
CA LYS A 129 9.05 2.12 37.44
C LYS A 129 7.70 2.57 36.85
N THR A 130 7.28 3.80 37.16
CA THR A 130 6.02 4.39 36.66
C THR A 130 6.17 5.06 35.31
N SER A 131 7.38 5.26 34.85
CA SER A 131 7.66 5.80 33.51
C SER A 131 8.04 4.67 32.56
N ILE A 132 7.74 4.86 31.28
CA ILE A 132 8.06 3.90 30.21
C ILE A 132 8.83 4.65 29.14
N PHE A 133 10.02 4.13 28.80
CA PHE A 133 10.71 4.48 27.58
C PHE A 133 10.41 3.39 26.55
N ALA A 134 10.06 3.77 25.33
CA ALA A 134 9.78 2.79 24.25
C ALA A 134 10.50 3.19 22.96
N ALA A 135 11.01 2.17 22.27
CA ALA A 135 11.55 2.29 20.94
C ALA A 135 10.83 1.32 20.00
N ASN A 136 10.39 1.83 18.86
CA ASN A 136 9.60 1.07 17.88
C ASN A 136 10.18 1.28 16.49
N ILE A 137 10.09 0.24 15.67
CA ILE A 137 10.44 0.27 14.26
C ILE A 137 9.29 -0.32 13.44
N LYS A 138 9.01 0.30 12.31
CA LYS A 138 8.08 -0.23 11.30
C LYS A 138 8.81 -0.29 9.96
N LEU A 139 8.73 -1.44 9.31
CA LEU A 139 9.24 -1.65 7.98
C LEU A 139 8.08 -2.00 7.06
N LEU A 140 8.01 -1.35 5.91
CA LEU A 140 7.06 -1.63 4.84
C LEU A 140 7.83 -1.85 3.55
N ALA A 141 7.66 -3.02 2.95
CA ALA A 141 8.13 -3.33 1.60
C ALA A 141 6.95 -3.81 0.76
N ALA A 142 6.84 -3.33 -0.47
CA ALA A 142 5.76 -3.72 -1.37
C ALA A 142 6.24 -3.72 -2.82
N GLY A 143 5.63 -4.54 -3.64
CA GLY A 143 5.80 -4.43 -5.07
C GLY A 143 5.27 -3.08 -5.58
N GLY A 144 5.94 -2.49 -6.55
CA GLY A 144 5.49 -1.24 -7.16
C GLY A 144 4.14 -1.40 -7.85
N ASN A 145 3.36 -0.33 -7.90
CA ASN A 145 2.12 -0.32 -8.67
C ASN A 145 2.39 -0.57 -10.15
N ARG A 146 1.41 -1.17 -10.82
CA ARG A 146 1.43 -1.29 -12.28
C ARG A 146 1.11 0.04 -12.92
N THR A 147 1.74 0.30 -14.06
CA THR A 147 1.53 1.52 -14.83
C THR A 147 1.47 1.21 -16.32
N THR A 148 0.76 2.05 -17.05
CA THR A 148 0.68 1.98 -18.52
C THR A 148 1.92 2.66 -19.12
N PRO A 149 2.58 2.06 -20.11
CA PRO A 149 3.69 2.71 -20.82
C PRO A 149 3.31 4.09 -21.34
N ILE A 150 4.25 5.02 -21.27
CA ILE A 150 4.12 6.34 -21.89
C ILE A 150 4.69 6.25 -23.32
N ASP A 151 3.89 6.61 -24.29
CA ASP A 151 4.33 6.75 -25.69
C ASP A 151 5.09 8.08 -25.82
N LEU A 152 6.43 7.99 -25.86
CA LEU A 152 7.29 9.15 -25.86
C LEU A 152 7.10 10.02 -27.11
N GLU A 153 6.96 9.41 -28.29
CA GLU A 153 6.81 10.14 -29.55
C GLU A 153 5.47 10.88 -29.61
N LYS A 154 4.38 10.23 -29.22
CA LYS A 154 3.08 10.89 -29.13
C LYS A 154 3.07 11.96 -28.04
N SER A 155 3.78 11.75 -26.95
CA SER A 155 3.88 12.72 -25.85
C SER A 155 4.64 13.98 -26.29
N ARG A 156 5.71 13.83 -27.06
CA ARG A 156 6.45 14.93 -27.69
C ARG A 156 5.55 15.77 -28.60
N THR A 157 4.85 15.09 -29.50
CA THR A 157 3.94 15.75 -30.44
C THR A 157 2.80 16.47 -29.75
N ALA A 158 2.23 15.86 -28.69
CA ALA A 158 1.11 16.41 -27.96
C ALA A 158 1.51 17.47 -26.88
N GLY A 159 2.80 17.55 -26.55
CA GLY A 159 3.29 18.42 -25.45
C GLY A 159 2.82 18.01 -24.05
N LYS A 160 2.34 16.78 -23.87
CA LYS A 160 1.79 16.24 -22.62
C LYS A 160 1.95 14.72 -22.56
N THR A 161 1.77 14.12 -21.39
CA THR A 161 1.80 12.68 -21.23
C THR A 161 0.71 12.00 -22.07
N VAL A 162 1.12 11.09 -22.94
CA VAL A 162 0.24 10.21 -23.72
C VAL A 162 0.60 8.77 -23.42
N TYR A 163 -0.39 7.98 -22.96
CA TYR A 163 -0.20 6.57 -22.61
C TYR A 163 -0.48 5.64 -23.80
N ASP A 164 0.28 4.55 -23.89
CA ASP A 164 -0.02 3.43 -24.79
C ASP A 164 -1.03 2.49 -24.11
N TRP A 165 -2.31 2.80 -24.25
CA TRP A 165 -3.39 2.03 -23.64
C TRP A 165 -3.53 0.60 -24.16
N SER A 166 -2.94 0.26 -25.31
CA SER A 166 -2.91 -1.12 -25.78
C SER A 166 -2.11 -2.03 -24.85
N LYS A 167 -1.16 -1.44 -24.11
CA LYS A 167 -0.30 -2.08 -23.10
C LYS A 167 -0.68 -1.66 -21.67
N SER A 168 -1.96 -1.49 -21.40
CA SER A 168 -2.44 -1.05 -20.07
C SER A 168 -1.85 -1.89 -18.95
N TYR A 169 -1.22 -1.22 -17.97
CA TYR A 169 -0.61 -1.80 -16.77
C TYR A 169 0.44 -2.89 -16.99
N SER A 170 1.08 -2.90 -18.17
CA SER A 170 2.13 -3.89 -18.52
C SER A 170 3.45 -3.64 -17.81
N GLU A 171 3.72 -2.41 -17.41
CA GLU A 171 4.94 -2.05 -16.68
C GLU A 171 4.72 -1.95 -15.18
N GLN A 172 5.80 -1.99 -14.41
CA GLN A 172 5.76 -1.89 -12.95
C GLN A 172 6.72 -0.82 -12.48
N LEU A 173 6.24 0.05 -11.59
CA LEU A 173 7.08 1.01 -10.89
C LEU A 173 8.08 0.30 -9.98
N PRO A 174 9.20 0.95 -9.60
CA PRO A 174 10.13 0.43 -8.62
C PRO A 174 9.44 -0.01 -7.32
N HIS A 175 9.94 -1.07 -6.70
CA HIS A 175 9.43 -1.56 -5.43
C HIS A 175 9.47 -0.47 -4.37
N TYR A 176 8.40 -0.42 -3.58
CA TYR A 176 8.27 0.48 -2.44
C TYR A 176 9.03 -0.08 -1.24
N PHE A 177 9.75 0.78 -0.54
CA PHE A 177 10.39 0.45 0.72
C PHE A 177 10.41 1.65 1.64
N ARG A 178 9.98 1.48 2.90
CA ARG A 178 9.98 2.53 3.91
C ARG A 178 10.26 1.94 5.27
N THR A 179 11.11 2.62 6.02
CA THR A 179 11.37 2.31 7.43
C THR A 179 11.01 3.53 8.26
N ASP A 180 10.19 3.34 9.29
CA ASP A 180 9.84 4.37 10.27
C ASP A 180 10.38 3.96 11.63
N ALA A 181 10.83 4.93 12.42
CA ALA A 181 11.27 4.74 13.80
C ALA A 181 10.51 5.68 14.73
N ARG A 182 10.20 5.22 15.93
CA ARG A 182 9.60 6.03 16.97
C ARG A 182 10.29 5.79 18.29
N LEU A 183 10.65 6.88 18.96
CA LEU A 183 11.07 6.91 20.36
C LEU A 183 10.00 7.62 21.17
N SER A 184 9.63 7.09 22.32
CA SER A 184 8.65 7.73 23.19
C SER A 184 9.01 7.57 24.66
N PHE A 185 8.64 8.59 25.42
CA PHE A 185 8.75 8.60 26.88
C PHE A 185 7.38 8.93 27.48
N THR A 186 6.85 7.99 28.25
CA THR A 186 5.57 8.12 28.95
C THR A 186 5.80 8.20 30.44
N LYS A 187 5.21 9.20 31.08
CA LYS A 187 5.25 9.40 32.54
C LYS A 187 3.84 9.27 33.11
N ASN A 188 3.61 8.23 33.88
CA ASN A 188 2.34 7.99 34.57
C ASN A 188 2.38 8.62 35.97
N LYS A 189 1.40 9.45 36.28
CA LYS A 189 1.13 10.02 37.60
C LYS A 189 -0.26 9.55 38.09
N LYS A 190 -0.63 9.85 39.31
CA LYS A 190 -1.90 9.39 39.91
C LYS A 190 -3.15 9.79 39.11
N ARG A 191 -3.14 10.95 38.46
CA ARG A 191 -4.30 11.50 37.71
C ARG A 191 -4.01 11.87 36.26
N THR A 192 -2.77 11.82 35.86
CA THR A 192 -2.37 12.24 34.51
C THR A 192 -1.32 11.31 33.93
N THR A 193 -1.41 11.06 32.62
CA THR A 193 -0.37 10.41 31.85
C THR A 193 0.12 11.39 30.78
N SER A 194 1.42 11.64 30.75
CA SER A 194 2.03 12.47 29.71
C SER A 194 3.00 11.65 28.85
N THR A 195 2.88 11.78 27.54
CA THR A 195 3.74 11.12 26.57
C THR A 195 4.34 12.14 25.64
N ILE A 196 5.67 12.11 25.51
CA ILE A 196 6.39 12.80 24.44
C ILE A 196 6.93 11.74 23.48
N SER A 197 6.81 11.96 22.18
CA SER A 197 7.39 11.06 21.18
C SER A 197 7.99 11.80 20.01
N LEU A 198 9.08 11.22 19.48
CA LEU A 198 9.69 11.59 18.21
C LEU A 198 9.45 10.44 17.23
N ASP A 199 8.67 10.72 16.18
CA ASP A 199 8.41 9.82 15.08
C ASP A 199 9.25 10.27 13.89
N ILE A 200 10.07 9.39 13.34
CA ILE A 200 10.85 9.66 12.14
C ILE A 200 10.32 8.74 11.05
N GLN A 201 9.57 9.31 10.12
CA GLN A 201 9.05 8.58 8.97
C GLN A 201 10.10 8.51 7.88
N ASN A 202 10.17 7.38 7.21
CA ASN A 202 11.11 7.13 6.12
C ASN A 202 12.57 7.42 6.49
N VAL A 203 13.05 6.77 7.57
CA VAL A 203 14.44 6.93 8.09
C VAL A 203 15.49 6.71 7.00
N SER A 204 15.21 5.82 6.04
CA SER A 204 16.10 5.57 4.90
C SER A 204 16.17 6.72 3.90
N ASN A 205 15.31 7.74 4.03
CA ASN A 205 15.15 8.86 3.09
C ASN A 205 14.97 8.42 1.63
N ARG A 206 14.39 7.24 1.41
CA ARG A 206 14.18 6.73 0.05
C ARG A 206 13.03 7.45 -0.62
N LEU A 207 13.27 8.03 -1.78
CA LEU A 207 12.25 8.63 -2.62
C LEU A 207 11.51 7.51 -3.39
N ASN A 208 10.44 7.00 -2.79
CA ASN A 208 9.62 5.95 -3.41
C ASN A 208 8.86 6.50 -4.62
N ALA A 209 8.83 5.74 -5.70
CA ALA A 209 8.06 6.11 -6.88
C ALA A 209 6.56 6.15 -6.58
N PHE A 210 5.89 7.22 -6.99
CA PHE A 210 4.43 7.37 -6.91
C PHE A 210 3.78 7.17 -8.28
N ASP A 211 4.33 7.86 -9.31
CA ASP A 211 3.85 7.81 -10.69
C ASP A 211 4.95 8.29 -11.63
N ARG A 212 4.67 8.41 -12.93
CA ARG A 212 5.57 8.97 -13.93
C ARG A 212 4.79 9.80 -14.95
N TYR A 213 5.47 10.79 -15.53
CA TYR A 213 4.91 11.65 -16.54
C TYR A 213 5.97 12.06 -17.57
N TYR A 214 5.52 12.51 -18.72
CA TYR A 214 6.38 13.16 -19.71
C TYR A 214 6.67 14.61 -19.31
N GLU A 215 7.93 14.92 -19.07
CA GLU A 215 8.40 16.25 -18.72
C GLU A 215 8.86 17.01 -19.98
N LEU A 216 8.00 17.91 -20.49
CA LEU A 216 8.21 18.63 -21.73
C LEU A 216 9.55 19.41 -21.77
N LYS A 217 9.91 20.07 -20.65
CA LYS A 217 11.14 20.88 -20.58
C LYS A 217 12.42 20.05 -20.72
N LYS A 218 12.40 18.81 -20.31
CA LYS A 218 13.56 17.89 -20.33
C LYS A 218 13.44 16.82 -21.40
N ASP A 219 12.35 16.81 -22.14
CA ASP A 219 12.04 15.81 -23.18
C ASP A 219 12.27 14.37 -22.72
N LYS A 220 11.79 14.02 -21.54
CA LYS A 220 11.95 12.71 -20.95
C LYS A 220 10.80 12.30 -20.03
N ILE A 221 10.70 10.98 -19.79
CA ILE A 221 9.82 10.43 -18.78
C ILE A 221 10.48 10.62 -17.40
N THR A 222 9.78 11.30 -16.49
CA THR A 222 10.26 11.61 -15.14
C THR A 222 9.37 10.92 -14.11
N LEU A 223 9.98 10.40 -13.02
CA LEU A 223 9.27 9.84 -11.88
C LEU A 223 8.77 10.95 -10.97
N ILE A 224 7.51 10.82 -10.54
CA ILE A 224 6.98 11.52 -9.39
C ILE A 224 7.29 10.67 -8.17
N THR A 225 7.88 11.26 -7.15
CA THR A 225 8.27 10.54 -5.94
C THR A 225 7.46 11.00 -4.73
N GLN A 226 7.33 10.13 -3.76
CA GLN A 226 6.76 10.46 -2.46
C GLN A 226 7.77 11.21 -1.59
N THR A 227 7.28 11.79 -0.50
CA THR A 227 8.10 12.52 0.48
C THR A 227 9.20 11.63 1.07
N GLY A 228 10.38 12.21 1.23
CA GLY A 228 11.52 11.60 1.89
C GLY A 228 11.36 11.54 3.43
N LEU A 229 12.45 11.75 4.14
CA LEU A 229 12.47 11.73 5.61
C LEU A 229 11.61 12.84 6.19
N LEU A 230 10.75 12.48 7.18
CA LEU A 230 9.86 13.42 7.87
C LEU A 230 9.89 13.18 9.38
N PRO A 231 10.52 14.07 10.17
CA PRO A 231 10.44 14.01 11.63
C PRO A 231 9.15 14.67 12.14
N ILE A 232 8.52 14.07 13.13
CA ILE A 232 7.30 14.55 13.77
C ILE A 232 7.46 14.45 15.29
N LEU A 233 7.34 15.58 15.97
CA LEU A 233 7.33 15.65 17.43
C LEU A 233 5.88 15.69 17.93
N ASN A 234 5.53 14.81 18.86
CA ASN A 234 4.20 14.76 19.45
C ASN A 234 4.29 14.87 20.97
N TYR A 235 3.33 15.58 21.55
CA TYR A 235 3.06 15.60 22.97
C TYR A 235 1.59 15.27 23.23
N ARG A 236 1.34 14.33 24.17
CA ARG A 236 0.00 13.89 24.56
C ARG A 236 -0.13 13.99 26.08
N LEU A 237 -1.21 14.59 26.56
CA LEU A 237 -1.58 14.64 27.96
C LEU A 237 -2.97 14.01 28.12
N GLU A 238 -3.08 13.07 29.03
CA GLU A 238 -4.33 12.37 29.39
C GLU A 238 -4.61 12.61 30.89
N PHE A 239 -5.86 12.90 31.26
CA PHE A 239 -6.35 13.14 32.62
C PHE A 239 -7.73 12.54 32.83
#